data_8b8ec23d101975f2a23e527969b8c470
#
_entry.id   8b8ec23d101975f2a23e527969b8c470
#
_cell.length_a   1.000
_cell.length_b   1.000
_cell.length_c   1.000
_cell.angle_alpha   90.00
_cell.angle_beta   90.00
_cell.angle_gamma   90.00
#
_symmetry.space_group_name_H-M   'P 1'
#
loop_
_entity.id
_entity.type
_entity.pdbx_description
1 polymer ?
#
loop_
_entity_poly.entity_id
_entity_poly.type
_entity_poly.pdbx_seq_one_letter_code
_entity_poly.pdbx_strand_id
1 'polypeptide(L)'
;RLTHSSYNVLKRIGSIIEYPVFFDHSNGKENLELHCEYMGYYSPHCVENALEMLDLSKAGNKPVHNYSLGMKQRLGLARAILTKPELLILDEPMNGLDPAGMKQIRDLLKMLCQENGMTILISSHILSEIENFADTIGIINQGKLLR
;
A
#
# COMPACT_ATOMS: atom_id res chain seq x y z
N ARG A 1 -15.13 17.88 -6.85
CA ARG A 1 -15.55 16.99 -7.93
C ARG A 1 -14.36 16.77 -8.85
N LEU A 2 -13.93 15.52 -9.05
CA LEU A 2 -12.84 15.21 -9.96
C LEU A 2 -13.29 15.45 -11.40
N THR A 3 -12.47 16.16 -12.17
CA THR A 3 -12.70 16.47 -13.60
C THR A 3 -11.54 15.89 -14.40
N HIS A 4 -11.64 15.89 -15.74
CA HIS A 4 -10.56 15.45 -16.61
C HIS A 4 -9.22 16.19 -16.40
N SER A 5 -9.24 17.41 -15.83
CA SER A 5 -8.02 18.15 -15.44
C SER A 5 -7.41 17.72 -14.11
N SER A 6 -8.05 16.79 -13.39
CA SER A 6 -7.64 16.38 -12.03
C SER A 6 -6.61 15.23 -12.02
N TYR A 7 -6.05 14.81 -13.16
CA TYR A 7 -5.06 13.73 -13.22
C TYR A 7 -3.84 13.96 -12.31
N ASN A 8 -3.42 15.20 -12.14
CA ASN A 8 -2.30 15.53 -11.26
C ASN A 8 -2.60 15.23 -9.78
N VAL A 9 -3.87 15.25 -9.37
CA VAL A 9 -4.28 14.88 -8.01
C VAL A 9 -4.14 13.38 -7.81
N LEU A 10 -4.45 12.56 -8.82
CA LEU A 10 -4.34 11.10 -8.74
C LEU A 10 -2.90 10.62 -8.57
N LYS A 11 -1.91 11.36 -9.09
CA LYS A 11 -0.49 11.06 -8.88
C LYS A 11 -0.05 11.23 -7.42
N ARG A 12 -0.82 11.98 -6.62
CA ARG A 12 -0.57 12.22 -5.20
C ARG A 12 -1.26 11.21 -4.29
N ILE A 13 -1.97 10.23 -4.88
CA ILE A 13 -2.75 9.23 -4.15
C ILE A 13 -2.18 7.85 -4.48
N GLY A 14 -1.78 7.12 -3.45
CA GLY A 14 -1.53 5.68 -3.53
C GLY A 14 -2.74 4.92 -3.00
N SER A 15 -3.03 3.74 -3.53
CA SER A 15 -4.17 2.96 -3.02
C SER A 15 -3.97 1.46 -3.17
N ILE A 16 -4.56 0.73 -2.21
CA ILE A 16 -4.88 -0.69 -2.33
C ILE A 16 -6.36 -0.82 -2.05
N ILE A 17 -7.10 -1.41 -3.00
CA ILE A 17 -8.52 -1.68 -2.86
C ILE A 17 -8.71 -3.17 -3.08
N GLU A 18 -9.24 -3.86 -2.07
CA GLU A 18 -9.36 -5.32 -2.04
C GLU A 18 -8.01 -6.03 -2.23
N TYR A 19 -7.91 -6.95 -3.18
CA TYR A 19 -6.69 -7.70 -3.46
C TYR A 19 -5.90 -7.08 -4.59
N PRO A 20 -4.59 -6.81 -4.39
CA PRO A 20 -3.78 -6.24 -5.45
C PRO A 20 -3.58 -7.25 -6.59
N VAL A 21 -3.87 -6.82 -7.81
CA VAL A 21 -3.66 -7.60 -9.05
C VAL A 21 -2.32 -7.23 -9.66
N PHE A 22 -1.61 -8.24 -10.14
CA PHE A 22 -0.28 -8.14 -10.75
C PHE A 22 -0.19 -8.96 -12.05
N PHE A 23 0.85 -8.72 -12.81
CA PHE A 23 1.26 -9.59 -13.91
C PHE A 23 1.93 -10.83 -13.31
N ASP A 24 1.20 -11.92 -13.21
CA ASP A 24 1.58 -13.11 -12.47
C ASP A 24 2.85 -13.80 -13.00
N HIS A 25 3.12 -13.70 -14.30
CA HIS A 25 4.33 -14.27 -14.92
C HIS A 25 5.56 -13.37 -14.81
N SER A 26 5.37 -12.09 -14.51
CA SER A 26 6.45 -11.15 -14.21
C SER A 26 6.86 -11.25 -12.75
N ASN A 27 8.08 -10.85 -12.44
CA ASN A 27 8.56 -10.80 -11.07
C ASN A 27 8.08 -9.53 -10.35
N GLY A 28 8.32 -9.46 -9.03
CA GLY A 28 7.89 -8.33 -8.21
C GLY A 28 8.52 -7.01 -8.66
N LYS A 29 9.81 -7.04 -9.03
CA LYS A 29 10.54 -5.86 -9.49
C LYS A 29 9.95 -5.33 -10.79
N GLU A 30 9.75 -6.18 -11.80
CA GLU A 30 9.15 -5.81 -13.09
C GLU A 30 7.75 -5.21 -12.94
N ASN A 31 6.91 -5.75 -12.03
CA ASN A 31 5.61 -5.20 -11.73
C ASN A 31 5.68 -3.77 -11.16
N LEU A 32 6.65 -3.48 -10.31
CA LEU A 32 6.85 -2.14 -9.76
C LEU A 32 7.46 -1.19 -10.78
N GLU A 33 8.40 -1.64 -11.59
CA GLU A 33 8.99 -0.85 -12.69
C GLU A 33 7.92 -0.42 -13.69
N LEU A 34 7.05 -1.35 -14.11
CA LEU A 34 5.94 -1.05 -15.00
C LEU A 34 4.96 -0.02 -14.38
N HIS A 35 4.71 -0.12 -13.07
CA HIS A 35 3.91 0.90 -12.38
C HIS A 35 4.57 2.27 -12.42
N CYS A 36 5.89 2.36 -12.23
CA CYS A 36 6.63 3.62 -12.37
C CYS A 36 6.45 4.22 -13.76
N GLU A 37 6.54 3.41 -14.81
CA GLU A 37 6.33 3.86 -16.19
C GLU A 37 4.94 4.43 -16.40
N TYR A 38 3.88 3.73 -15.95
CA TYR A 38 2.50 4.21 -16.03
C TYR A 38 2.28 5.53 -15.29
N MET A 39 2.91 5.69 -14.13
CA MET A 39 2.79 6.91 -13.34
C MET A 39 3.68 8.05 -13.84
N GLY A 40 4.60 7.77 -14.76
CA GLY A 40 5.63 8.72 -15.19
C GLY A 40 6.56 9.11 -14.04
N TYR A 41 6.86 8.16 -13.14
CA TYR A 41 7.68 8.37 -11.97
C TYR A 41 9.05 7.71 -12.15
N TYR A 42 10.07 8.54 -12.23
CA TYR A 42 11.45 8.09 -12.45
C TYR A 42 12.32 8.60 -11.30
N SER A 43 12.58 7.73 -10.35
CA SER A 43 13.50 8.00 -9.24
C SER A 43 14.49 6.84 -9.13
N PRO A 44 15.81 7.11 -9.09
CA PRO A 44 16.79 6.05 -8.91
C PRO A 44 16.48 5.22 -7.66
N HIS A 45 16.64 3.91 -7.77
CA HIS A 45 16.48 2.95 -6.67
C HIS A 45 15.10 2.95 -5.98
N CYS A 46 14.07 3.59 -6.55
CA CYS A 46 12.75 3.64 -5.90
C CYS A 46 12.14 2.24 -5.75
N VAL A 47 12.32 1.37 -6.72
CA VAL A 47 11.81 0.00 -6.72
C VAL A 47 12.54 -0.86 -5.69
N GLU A 48 13.87 -0.79 -5.67
CA GLU A 48 14.70 -1.49 -4.69
C GLU A 48 14.36 -1.07 -3.26
N ASN A 49 14.25 0.23 -3.01
CA ASN A 49 13.88 0.76 -1.70
C ASN A 49 12.47 0.31 -1.27
N ALA A 50 11.50 0.30 -2.19
CA ALA A 50 10.15 -0.16 -1.89
C ALA A 50 10.12 -1.66 -1.57
N LEU A 51 10.88 -2.48 -2.30
CA LEU A 51 11.00 -3.91 -2.02
C LEU A 51 11.69 -4.17 -0.67
N GLU A 52 12.69 -3.36 -0.32
CA GLU A 52 13.40 -3.46 0.96
C GLU A 52 12.48 -3.10 2.14
N MET A 53 11.76 -1.98 2.05
CA MET A 53 10.78 -1.53 3.07
C MET A 53 9.74 -2.60 3.40
N LEU A 54 9.37 -3.41 2.43
CA LEU A 54 8.33 -4.45 2.56
C LEU A 54 8.91 -5.87 2.76
N ASP A 55 10.23 -5.99 3.01
CA ASP A 55 10.93 -7.28 3.17
C ASP A 55 10.72 -8.24 1.97
N LEU A 56 10.75 -7.67 0.76
CA LEU A 56 10.60 -8.40 -0.50
C LEU A 56 11.87 -8.45 -1.34
N SER A 57 12.99 -7.90 -0.89
CA SER A 57 14.25 -7.83 -1.65
C SER A 57 14.71 -9.20 -2.15
N LYS A 58 14.63 -10.25 -1.30
CA LYS A 58 15.01 -11.62 -1.66
C LYS A 58 14.05 -12.28 -2.65
N ALA A 59 12.81 -11.83 -2.68
CA ALA A 59 11.74 -12.37 -3.51
C ALA A 59 11.50 -11.55 -4.78
N GLY A 60 12.07 -10.35 -4.87
CA GLY A 60 11.83 -9.38 -5.96
C GLY A 60 12.00 -9.95 -7.36
N ASN A 61 12.90 -10.93 -7.54
CA ASN A 61 13.17 -11.60 -8.82
C ASN A 61 12.33 -12.87 -9.05
N LYS A 62 11.47 -13.28 -8.10
CA LYS A 62 10.58 -14.43 -8.29
C LYS A 62 9.31 -14.01 -9.01
N PRO A 63 8.77 -14.83 -9.93
CA PRO A 63 7.46 -14.56 -10.53
C PRO A 63 6.37 -14.45 -9.46
N VAL A 64 5.43 -13.51 -9.66
CA VAL A 64 4.41 -13.17 -8.64
C VAL A 64 3.42 -14.32 -8.40
N HIS A 65 3.22 -15.23 -9.37
CA HIS A 65 2.40 -16.42 -9.14
C HIS A 65 2.97 -17.33 -8.02
N ASN A 66 4.27 -17.25 -7.72
CA ASN A 66 4.92 -17.97 -6.62
C ASN A 66 4.92 -17.21 -5.28
N TYR A 67 4.25 -16.06 -5.22
CA TYR A 67 4.11 -15.31 -3.98
C TYR A 67 2.97 -15.86 -3.13
N SER A 68 3.19 -15.91 -1.81
CA SER A 68 2.09 -16.12 -0.86
C SER A 68 1.12 -14.92 -0.88
N LEU A 69 -0.07 -15.09 -0.32
CA LEU A 69 -1.04 -14.00 -0.18
C LEU A 69 -0.41 -12.80 0.54
N GLY A 70 0.30 -13.03 1.65
CA GLY A 70 0.99 -11.97 2.40
C GLY A 70 2.09 -11.29 1.59
N MET A 71 2.82 -12.01 0.74
CA MET A 71 3.80 -11.39 -0.16
C MET A 71 3.12 -10.54 -1.24
N LYS A 72 2.00 -10.98 -1.80
CA LYS A 72 1.21 -10.20 -2.75
C LYS A 72 0.67 -8.92 -2.09
N GLN A 73 0.20 -9.01 -0.85
CA GLN A 73 -0.26 -7.86 -0.08
C GLN A 73 0.87 -6.85 0.15
N ARG A 74 2.05 -7.31 0.57
CA ARG A 74 3.24 -6.45 0.72
C ARG A 74 3.67 -5.82 -0.61
N LEU A 75 3.65 -6.57 -1.71
CA LEU A 75 3.96 -6.01 -3.03
C LEU A 75 2.94 -4.95 -3.46
N GLY A 76 1.65 -5.14 -3.13
CA GLY A 76 0.61 -4.13 -3.33
C GLY A 76 0.89 -2.84 -2.56
N LEU A 77 1.32 -2.97 -1.30
CA LEU A 77 1.70 -1.83 -0.48
C LEU A 77 2.97 -1.15 -1.03
N ALA A 78 3.98 -1.93 -1.46
CA ALA A 78 5.16 -1.40 -2.14
C ALA A 78 4.77 -0.55 -3.35
N ARG A 79 3.86 -1.06 -4.19
CA ARG A 79 3.33 -0.34 -5.35
C ARG A 79 2.62 0.96 -4.96
N ALA A 80 1.82 0.93 -3.89
CA ALA A 80 1.02 2.08 -3.47
C ALA A 80 1.89 3.23 -2.90
N ILE A 81 3.02 2.91 -2.23
CA ILE A 81 3.92 3.92 -1.66
C ILE A 81 5.06 4.35 -2.58
N LEU A 82 5.29 3.62 -3.67
CA LEU A 82 6.43 3.76 -4.58
C LEU A 82 6.61 5.19 -5.11
N THR A 83 5.51 5.85 -5.45
CA THR A 83 5.50 7.22 -5.99
C THR A 83 5.52 8.30 -4.92
N LYS A 84 5.69 7.94 -3.65
CA LYS A 84 5.68 8.84 -2.50
C LYS A 84 4.40 9.71 -2.46
N PRO A 85 3.21 9.10 -2.41
CA PRO A 85 1.95 9.83 -2.42
C PRO A 85 1.79 10.66 -1.15
N GLU A 86 0.97 11.70 -1.20
CA GLU A 86 0.58 12.49 -0.03
C GLU A 86 -0.57 11.83 0.75
N LEU A 87 -1.43 11.12 0.03
CA LEU A 87 -2.56 10.35 0.58
C LEU A 87 -2.44 8.89 0.19
N LEU A 88 -2.55 8.00 1.17
CA LEU A 88 -2.58 6.56 0.98
C LEU A 88 -3.95 6.02 1.42
N ILE A 89 -4.65 5.34 0.52
CA ILE A 89 -5.96 4.73 0.78
C ILE A 89 -5.80 3.22 0.77
N LEU A 90 -6.07 2.60 1.91
CA LEU A 90 -5.84 1.17 2.13
C LEU A 90 -7.14 0.50 2.57
N ASP A 91 -7.63 -0.43 1.76
CA ASP A 91 -8.79 -1.24 2.09
C ASP A 91 -8.31 -2.61 2.59
N GLU A 92 -8.54 -2.89 3.88
CA GLU A 92 -8.16 -4.13 4.57
C GLU A 92 -6.70 -4.56 4.32
N PRO A 93 -5.69 -3.70 4.48
CA PRO A 93 -4.31 -3.99 4.03
C PRO A 93 -3.61 -5.08 4.84
N MET A 94 -4.16 -5.46 5.99
CA MET A 94 -3.60 -6.49 6.88
C MET A 94 -4.21 -7.88 6.62
N ASN A 95 -5.20 -7.98 5.73
CA ASN A 95 -5.84 -9.25 5.41
C ASN A 95 -4.83 -10.27 4.85
N GLY A 96 -4.89 -11.48 5.41
CA GLY A 96 -4.02 -12.59 4.97
C GLY A 96 -2.58 -12.53 5.45
N LEU A 97 -2.27 -11.60 6.37
CA LEU A 97 -0.98 -11.54 7.05
C LEU A 97 -1.02 -12.33 8.37
N ASP A 98 0.11 -12.91 8.73
CA ASP A 98 0.34 -13.43 10.07
C ASP A 98 0.57 -12.29 11.09
N PRO A 99 0.49 -12.55 12.40
CA PRO A 99 0.65 -11.51 13.42
C PRO A 99 1.96 -10.71 13.31
N ALA A 100 3.05 -11.34 12.90
CA ALA A 100 4.33 -10.66 12.70
C ALA A 100 4.28 -9.72 11.49
N GLY A 101 3.68 -10.16 10.39
CA GLY A 101 3.46 -9.34 9.20
C GLY A 101 2.54 -8.16 9.46
N MET A 102 1.45 -8.36 10.23
CA MET A 102 0.56 -7.26 10.64
C MET A 102 1.30 -6.20 11.46
N LYS A 103 2.16 -6.63 12.39
CA LYS A 103 3.00 -5.70 13.16
C LYS A 103 3.94 -4.90 12.26
N GLN A 104 4.64 -5.57 11.34
CA GLN A 104 5.54 -4.90 10.40
C GLN A 104 4.82 -3.84 9.56
N ILE A 105 3.62 -4.14 9.04
CA ILE A 105 2.84 -3.18 8.26
C ILE A 105 2.40 -2.00 9.13
N ARG A 106 1.93 -2.21 10.37
CA ARG A 106 1.59 -1.11 11.28
C ARG A 106 2.77 -0.19 11.56
N ASP A 107 3.93 -0.78 11.85
CA ASP A 107 5.15 -0.01 12.14
C ASP A 107 5.58 0.81 10.92
N LEU A 108 5.49 0.23 9.71
CA LEU A 108 5.73 0.93 8.45
C LEU A 108 4.74 2.09 8.24
N LEU A 109 3.43 1.87 8.42
CA LEU A 109 2.42 2.91 8.24
C LEU A 109 2.63 4.06 9.23
N LYS A 110 2.99 3.77 10.48
CA LYS A 110 3.36 4.80 11.47
C LYS A 110 4.55 5.63 11.01
N MET A 111 5.62 4.96 10.54
CA MET A 111 6.80 5.63 10.03
C MET A 111 6.46 6.54 8.84
N LEU A 112 5.65 6.08 7.89
CA LEU A 112 5.24 6.87 6.73
C LEU A 112 4.46 8.14 7.13
N CYS A 113 3.61 8.05 8.16
CA CYS A 113 2.91 9.22 8.68
C CYS A 113 3.89 10.21 9.37
N GLN A 114 4.74 9.70 10.26
CA GLN A 114 5.57 10.52 11.15
C GLN A 114 6.76 11.15 10.44
N GLU A 115 7.44 10.38 9.58
CA GLU A 115 8.68 10.82 8.94
C GLU A 115 8.43 11.44 7.56
N ASN A 116 7.42 10.96 6.82
CA ASN A 116 7.17 11.41 5.46
C ASN A 116 5.96 12.35 5.36
N GLY A 117 5.24 12.62 6.47
CA GLY A 117 4.07 13.49 6.48
C GLY A 117 2.90 12.96 5.65
N MET A 118 2.85 11.64 5.42
CA MET A 118 1.82 11.00 4.62
C MET A 118 0.52 10.91 5.40
N THR A 119 -0.61 11.24 4.77
CA THR A 119 -1.94 10.99 5.32
C THR A 119 -2.40 9.59 4.91
N ILE A 120 -2.89 8.79 5.86
CA ILE A 120 -3.34 7.43 5.59
C ILE A 120 -4.82 7.30 5.97
N LEU A 121 -5.63 6.86 5.00
CA LEU A 121 -6.99 6.41 5.21
C LEU A 121 -7.01 4.89 5.11
N ILE A 122 -7.37 4.22 6.20
CA ILE A 122 -7.37 2.75 6.28
C ILE A 122 -8.74 2.24 6.70
N SER A 123 -9.22 1.18 6.06
CA SER A 123 -10.35 0.39 6.54
C SER A 123 -9.86 -0.87 7.25
N SER A 124 -10.59 -1.31 8.26
CA SER A 124 -10.46 -2.64 8.85
C SER A 124 -11.77 -3.03 9.53
N HIS A 125 -12.08 -4.31 9.52
CA HIS A 125 -13.18 -4.87 10.29
C HIS A 125 -12.76 -5.32 11.71
N ILE A 126 -11.46 -5.22 12.04
CA ILE A 126 -10.87 -5.60 13.32
C ILE A 126 -10.39 -4.33 14.03
N LEU A 127 -11.19 -3.85 15.00
CA LEU A 127 -10.93 -2.60 15.72
C LEU A 127 -9.56 -2.62 16.41
N SER A 128 -9.19 -3.72 17.04
CA SER A 128 -7.90 -3.86 17.75
C SER A 128 -6.65 -3.71 16.86
N GLU A 129 -6.81 -3.82 15.54
CA GLU A 129 -5.71 -3.59 14.60
C GLU A 129 -5.41 -2.10 14.43
N ILE A 130 -6.45 -1.25 14.57
CA ILE A 130 -6.39 0.18 14.25
C ILE A 130 -6.24 1.03 15.52
N GLU A 131 -6.88 0.66 16.64
CA GLU A 131 -6.90 1.44 17.90
C GLU A 131 -5.52 1.89 18.37
N ASN A 132 -4.49 1.08 18.10
CA ASN A 132 -3.15 1.34 18.62
C ASN A 132 -2.31 2.29 17.75
N PHE A 133 -2.84 2.75 16.61
CA PHE A 133 -2.04 3.62 15.72
C PHE A 133 -2.83 4.66 14.93
N ALA A 134 -4.16 4.60 14.90
CA ALA A 134 -4.97 5.61 14.22
C ALA A 134 -5.17 6.84 15.13
N ASP A 135 -5.01 8.03 14.57
CA ASP A 135 -5.27 9.29 15.26
C ASP A 135 -6.78 9.56 15.39
N THR A 136 -7.55 9.07 14.42
CA THR A 136 -9.01 9.25 14.34
C THR A 136 -9.66 7.99 13.81
N ILE A 137 -10.72 7.54 14.48
CA ILE A 137 -11.48 6.35 14.10
C ILE A 137 -12.90 6.75 13.77
N GLY A 138 -13.39 6.35 12.59
CA GLY A 138 -14.76 6.47 12.16
C GLY A 138 -15.45 5.11 12.08
N ILE A 139 -16.64 4.99 12.64
CA ILE A 139 -17.43 3.76 12.59
C ILE A 139 -18.56 3.93 11.56
N ILE A 140 -18.58 3.05 10.56
CA ILE A 140 -19.60 3.04 9.52
C ILE A 140 -20.54 1.85 9.76
N ASN A 141 -21.85 2.12 9.83
CA ASN A 141 -22.88 1.10 9.89
C ASN A 141 -24.00 1.44 8.92
N GLN A 142 -24.37 0.47 8.06
CA GLN A 142 -25.44 0.64 7.04
C GLN A 142 -25.29 1.92 6.20
N GLY A 143 -24.07 2.25 5.79
CA GLY A 143 -23.78 3.43 4.99
C GLY A 143 -23.82 4.76 5.73
N LYS A 144 -23.94 4.74 7.06
CA LYS A 144 -23.92 5.94 7.91
C LYS A 144 -22.69 5.96 8.80
N LEU A 145 -22.02 7.10 8.84
CA LEU A 145 -20.95 7.35 9.80
C LEU A 145 -21.58 7.56 11.17
N LEU A 146 -21.23 6.76 12.15
CA LEU A 146 -21.78 6.85 13.52
C LEU A 146 -20.96 7.77 14.41
N ARG A 147 -19.67 7.78 14.25
CA ARG A 147 -18.72 8.76 14.82
C ARG A 147 -17.29 8.42 14.43
#